data_4bd67ed7c9e14e434b862d9365023562
#
_entry.id   4bd67ed7c9e14e434b862d9365023562
#
_cell.length_a   1.000
_cell.length_b   1.000
_cell.length_c   1.000
_cell.angle_alpha   90.00
_cell.angle_beta   90.00
_cell.angle_gamma   90.00
#
_symmetry.space_group_name_H-M   'P 1'
#
loop_
_entity.id
_entity.type
_entity.pdbx_description
1 polymer ?
#
loop_
_entity_poly.entity_id
_entity_poly.type
_entity_poly.pdbx_seq_one_letter_code
_entity_poly.pdbx_strand_id
1 'polypeptide(L)'
;MELKLQNLTDKPQEIVKIVREFCEKYEIAESTFGRLSVNDGKFVGRISAGSRIEPETAQRVADFIARADRGEIQLRGRRRRKKAQSNIEKMAELISQETSIRTPGSFAFHEQRQRYHVFANTTNESWVLADRIAEDLKRLKSGPNGIRIFYAPMDNGITLTRTLRAVHAVFPDTPILMVLKGRGLEDLRNTMGRLVDRMAEHPLSVFVLTNLYVREALDLVKKSDDNPQEIFWRDVALEGSRSYDYQRQVAPLYEELSREWLIHQGKHGQPVYANPSVVTFYRKDRRDQLAHIIPTPGQTGRLYDYCLLNHPYLQSHTMHFRIDHMLHPVVEALAPGGQMAVVQPHGNDPAHEIVRRIWPDQPIPFVSRYDIIRVLRSALSETQAEFTFSGLTDAKSLFRFDMHTLPVLEDQEIGALSLSSAWNNAVYFAEVKEELAQTAIRDGTRYLDITRDVLREHGGLWFVNETFSVSRKPDGDA
;
A
#
# COMPACT_ATOMS: atom_id res chain seq x y z
N MET A 1 -28.01 -12.19 53.27
CA MET A 1 -27.43 -13.49 53.72
C MET A 1 -25.94 -13.18 53.91
N GLU A 2 -25.54 -12.74 55.13
CA GLU A 2 -24.13 -12.51 55.47
C GLU A 2 -23.43 -13.85 55.54
N LEU A 3 -22.72 -14.20 54.52
CA LEU A 3 -21.87 -15.39 54.48
C LEU A 3 -20.65 -15.13 55.37
N LYS A 4 -20.62 -15.79 56.55
CA LYS A 4 -19.44 -15.88 57.42
C LYS A 4 -18.42 -16.81 56.77
N LEU A 5 -17.73 -16.33 55.72
CA LEU A 5 -16.64 -17.08 55.07
C LEU A 5 -15.40 -17.24 55.95
N GLN A 6 -15.30 -16.50 57.06
CA GLN A 6 -14.22 -16.58 58.04
C GLN A 6 -14.07 -18.01 58.68
N ASN A 7 -15.14 -18.81 58.71
CA ASN A 7 -15.09 -20.17 59.25
C ASN A 7 -14.83 -21.25 58.20
N LEU A 8 -14.55 -20.87 56.95
CA LEU A 8 -14.36 -21.79 55.83
C LEU A 8 -12.91 -21.90 55.33
N THR A 9 -11.94 -21.27 56.02
CA THR A 9 -10.51 -21.35 55.68
C THR A 9 -9.95 -22.76 55.62
N ASP A 10 -10.54 -23.69 56.45
CA ASP A 10 -10.16 -25.11 56.48
C ASP A 10 -10.94 -25.97 55.47
N LYS A 11 -11.85 -25.35 54.69
CA LYS A 11 -12.69 -26.03 53.68
C LYS A 11 -12.59 -25.38 52.30
N PRO A 12 -11.46 -25.49 51.65
CA PRO A 12 -11.21 -24.82 50.38
C PRO A 12 -12.22 -25.19 49.30
N GLN A 13 -12.74 -26.37 49.29
CA GLN A 13 -13.75 -26.86 48.29
C GLN A 13 -15.10 -26.12 48.43
N GLU A 14 -15.51 -25.73 49.63
CA GLU A 14 -16.73 -24.94 49.81
C GLU A 14 -16.59 -23.52 49.27
N ILE A 15 -15.40 -22.92 49.44
CA ILE A 15 -15.10 -21.61 48.87
C ILE A 15 -15.11 -21.66 47.30
N VAL A 16 -14.51 -22.68 46.72
CA VAL A 16 -14.55 -22.90 45.27
C VAL A 16 -16.00 -23.02 44.74
N LYS A 17 -16.87 -23.73 45.47
CA LYS A 17 -18.28 -23.86 45.11
C LYS A 17 -18.97 -22.47 45.10
N ILE A 18 -18.81 -21.69 46.19
CA ILE A 18 -19.38 -20.35 46.30
C ILE A 18 -18.89 -19.43 45.17
N VAL A 19 -17.62 -19.49 44.89
CA VAL A 19 -17.02 -18.68 43.78
C VAL A 19 -17.54 -19.07 42.43
N ARG A 20 -17.75 -20.35 42.15
CA ARG A 20 -18.32 -20.83 40.92
C ARG A 20 -19.78 -20.39 40.75
N GLU A 21 -20.61 -20.57 41.82
CA GLU A 21 -21.99 -20.07 41.82
C GLU A 21 -22.06 -18.56 41.56
N PHE A 22 -21.15 -17.81 42.16
CA PHE A 22 -21.01 -16.34 41.90
C PHE A 22 -20.59 -16.05 40.46
N CYS A 23 -19.61 -16.78 39.91
CA CYS A 23 -19.16 -16.62 38.52
C CYS A 23 -20.30 -16.95 37.54
N GLU A 24 -21.11 -17.97 37.79
CA GLU A 24 -22.28 -18.28 36.99
C GLU A 24 -23.36 -17.19 37.10
N LYS A 25 -23.68 -16.73 38.32
CA LYS A 25 -24.67 -15.66 38.55
C LYS A 25 -24.35 -14.39 37.81
N TYR A 26 -23.07 -13.97 37.79
CA TYR A 26 -22.63 -12.73 37.20
C TYR A 26 -22.01 -12.92 35.79
N GLU A 27 -22.08 -14.11 35.24
CA GLU A 27 -21.54 -14.50 33.91
C GLU A 27 -20.07 -14.09 33.70
N ILE A 28 -19.23 -14.23 34.74
CA ILE A 28 -17.78 -13.94 34.66
C ILE A 28 -16.96 -15.22 34.72
N ALA A 29 -15.74 -15.20 34.16
CA ALA A 29 -14.81 -16.32 34.25
C ALA A 29 -14.16 -16.39 35.63
N GLU A 30 -13.83 -17.61 36.14
CA GLU A 30 -13.11 -17.84 37.41
C GLU A 30 -11.80 -17.04 37.50
N SER A 31 -11.07 -16.93 36.36
CA SER A 31 -9.84 -16.15 36.27
C SER A 31 -10.08 -14.63 36.39
N THR A 32 -11.23 -14.15 35.93
CA THR A 32 -11.66 -12.76 36.07
C THR A 32 -12.03 -12.47 37.53
N PHE A 33 -12.79 -13.38 38.16
CA PHE A 33 -13.10 -13.31 39.57
C PHE A 33 -11.82 -13.21 40.43
N GLY A 34 -10.87 -14.13 40.24
CA GLY A 34 -9.62 -14.14 40.98
C GLY A 34 -8.79 -12.86 40.82
N ARG A 35 -8.75 -12.31 39.63
CA ARG A 35 -8.07 -11.00 39.38
C ARG A 35 -8.77 -9.85 40.12
N LEU A 36 -10.07 -9.79 40.09
CA LEU A 36 -10.84 -8.70 40.66
C LEU A 36 -10.92 -8.76 42.18
N SER A 37 -11.00 -9.97 42.77
CA SER A 37 -11.14 -10.16 44.22
C SER A 37 -9.82 -10.16 44.97
N VAL A 38 -8.79 -10.86 44.47
CA VAL A 38 -7.52 -11.10 45.16
C VAL A 38 -6.28 -10.80 44.32
N ASN A 39 -6.45 -10.21 43.14
CA ASN A 39 -5.39 -9.90 42.18
C ASN A 39 -4.59 -11.12 41.67
N ASP A 40 -5.27 -12.28 41.61
CA ASP A 40 -4.65 -13.53 41.15
C ASP A 40 -5.60 -14.31 40.24
N GLY A 41 -5.34 -14.29 38.94
CA GLY A 41 -6.17 -15.00 37.93
C GLY A 41 -6.12 -16.52 38.03
N LYS A 42 -5.17 -17.12 38.76
CA LYS A 42 -5.06 -18.56 39.00
C LYS A 42 -5.60 -18.99 40.38
N PHE A 43 -6.14 -18.07 41.14
CA PHE A 43 -6.63 -18.27 42.50
C PHE A 43 -7.57 -19.47 42.62
N VAL A 44 -8.66 -19.50 41.84
CA VAL A 44 -9.67 -20.59 41.88
C VAL A 44 -9.06 -21.93 41.51
N GLY A 45 -8.22 -21.99 40.49
CA GLY A 45 -7.53 -23.21 40.09
C GLY A 45 -6.58 -23.75 41.19
N ARG A 46 -5.85 -22.90 41.89
CA ARG A 46 -4.98 -23.30 43.00
C ARG A 46 -5.77 -23.87 44.17
N ILE A 47 -6.88 -23.25 44.57
CA ILE A 47 -7.72 -23.73 45.66
C ILE A 47 -8.40 -25.04 45.24
N SER A 48 -8.87 -25.17 44.03
CA SER A 48 -9.42 -26.42 43.49
C SER A 48 -8.42 -27.58 43.56
N ALA A 49 -7.11 -27.28 43.42
CA ALA A 49 -6.03 -28.24 43.54
C ALA A 49 -5.61 -28.54 45.00
N GLY A 50 -6.32 -28.01 46.01
CA GLY A 50 -6.11 -28.32 47.42
C GLY A 50 -5.17 -27.33 48.14
N SER A 51 -4.84 -26.17 47.57
CA SER A 51 -4.05 -25.18 48.27
C SER A 51 -4.82 -24.53 49.42
N ARG A 52 -4.16 -24.28 50.56
CA ARG A 52 -4.77 -23.59 51.70
C ARG A 52 -5.02 -22.13 51.38
N ILE A 53 -6.05 -21.57 52.03
CA ILE A 53 -6.42 -20.15 51.89
C ILE A 53 -6.09 -19.44 53.19
N GLU A 54 -5.39 -18.35 53.11
CA GLU A 54 -5.14 -17.50 54.26
C GLU A 54 -6.41 -16.72 54.64
N PRO A 55 -6.64 -16.50 55.96
CA PRO A 55 -7.85 -15.83 56.45
C PRO A 55 -8.10 -14.47 55.84
N GLU A 56 -7.06 -13.67 55.59
CA GLU A 56 -7.16 -12.37 54.93
C GLU A 56 -7.63 -12.50 53.46
N THR A 57 -7.17 -13.54 52.76
CA THR A 57 -7.58 -13.80 51.37
C THR A 57 -9.04 -14.25 51.31
N ALA A 58 -9.48 -15.10 52.25
CA ALA A 58 -10.88 -15.49 52.38
C ALA A 58 -11.78 -14.29 52.68
N GLN A 59 -11.34 -13.38 53.52
CA GLN A 59 -12.08 -12.15 53.83
C GLN A 59 -12.20 -11.24 52.58
N ARG A 60 -11.13 -11.04 51.84
CA ARG A 60 -11.17 -10.27 50.57
C ARG A 60 -12.13 -10.85 49.55
N VAL A 61 -12.22 -12.19 49.44
CA VAL A 61 -13.19 -12.87 48.61
C VAL A 61 -14.61 -12.60 49.06
N ALA A 62 -14.87 -12.70 50.38
CA ALA A 62 -16.18 -12.44 50.96
C ALA A 62 -16.63 -10.98 50.76
N ASP A 63 -15.75 -10.03 51.01
CA ASP A 63 -16.03 -8.60 50.82
C ASP A 63 -16.30 -8.26 49.34
N PHE A 64 -15.57 -8.88 48.43
CA PHE A 64 -15.79 -8.69 46.98
C PHE A 64 -17.17 -9.20 46.56
N ILE A 65 -17.56 -10.39 46.99
CA ILE A 65 -18.89 -10.98 46.72
C ILE A 65 -19.98 -10.08 47.31
N ALA A 66 -19.85 -9.68 48.57
CA ALA A 66 -20.84 -8.82 49.23
C ALA A 66 -21.00 -7.45 48.56
N ARG A 67 -19.93 -6.83 48.12
CA ARG A 67 -19.95 -5.55 47.39
C ARG A 67 -20.58 -5.70 46.02
N ALA A 68 -20.31 -6.79 45.30
CA ALA A 68 -20.93 -7.06 44.04
C ALA A 68 -22.44 -7.33 44.16
N ASP A 69 -22.86 -8.08 45.18
CA ASP A 69 -24.28 -8.36 45.45
C ASP A 69 -25.05 -7.08 45.88
N ARG A 70 -24.42 -6.11 46.50
CA ARG A 70 -24.98 -4.77 46.81
C ARG A 70 -24.99 -3.82 45.60
N GLY A 71 -24.42 -4.26 44.45
CA GLY A 71 -24.34 -3.42 43.23
C GLY A 71 -23.24 -2.35 43.27
N GLU A 72 -22.34 -2.37 44.29
CA GLU A 72 -21.23 -1.42 44.41
C GLU A 72 -20.13 -1.66 43.37
N ILE A 73 -20.10 -2.84 42.76
CA ILE A 73 -19.13 -3.23 41.73
C ILE A 73 -19.89 -3.59 40.46
N GLN A 74 -19.64 -2.85 39.37
CA GLN A 74 -20.18 -3.21 38.04
C GLN A 74 -19.35 -4.33 37.42
N LEU A 75 -19.85 -5.56 37.44
CA LEU A 75 -19.26 -6.70 36.75
C LEU A 75 -19.70 -6.72 35.31
N ARG A 76 -18.73 -6.66 34.37
CA ARG A 76 -19.00 -6.80 32.91
C ARG A 76 -19.06 -8.27 32.55
N GLY A 77 -20.25 -8.87 32.60
CA GLY A 77 -20.47 -10.29 32.31
C GLY A 77 -20.34 -10.67 30.83
N ARG A 78 -20.31 -11.97 30.56
CA ARG A 78 -20.21 -12.61 29.23
C ARG A 78 -21.27 -12.15 28.22
N ARG A 79 -22.44 -11.66 28.66
CA ARG A 79 -23.50 -11.14 27.77
C ARG A 79 -23.04 -10.00 26.85
N ARG A 80 -22.15 -9.12 27.32
CA ARG A 80 -21.56 -8.09 26.46
C ARG A 80 -20.54 -8.66 25.47
N ARG A 81 -19.84 -9.75 25.83
CA ARG A 81 -18.96 -10.46 24.89
C ARG A 81 -19.77 -11.23 23.85
N LYS A 82 -20.86 -11.94 24.24
CA LYS A 82 -21.76 -12.59 23.26
C LYS A 82 -22.47 -11.59 22.34
N LYS A 83 -22.87 -10.42 22.86
CA LYS A 83 -23.48 -9.36 22.05
C LYS A 83 -22.43 -8.66 21.15
N ALA A 84 -21.21 -8.51 21.62
CA ALA A 84 -20.08 -8.01 20.80
C ALA A 84 -19.66 -9.08 19.77
N GLN A 85 -19.64 -10.35 20.14
CA GLN A 85 -19.34 -11.46 19.24
C GLN A 85 -20.45 -11.66 18.20
N SER A 86 -21.72 -11.57 18.60
CA SER A 86 -22.87 -11.57 17.68
C SER A 86 -22.91 -10.34 16.77
N ASN A 87 -22.42 -9.19 17.25
CA ASN A 87 -22.27 -7.99 16.41
C ASN A 87 -21.07 -8.11 15.48
N ILE A 88 -19.98 -8.75 15.91
CA ILE A 88 -18.84 -9.08 15.06
C ILE A 88 -19.23 -10.13 14.03
N GLU A 89 -19.99 -11.16 14.40
CA GLU A 89 -20.52 -12.17 13.50
C GLU A 89 -21.54 -11.59 12.51
N LYS A 90 -22.44 -10.71 12.96
CA LYS A 90 -23.36 -9.94 12.07
C LYS A 90 -22.60 -8.96 11.18
N MET A 91 -21.56 -8.33 11.69
CA MET A 91 -20.70 -7.45 10.91
C MET A 91 -19.85 -8.25 9.92
N ALA A 92 -19.35 -9.43 10.30
CA ALA A 92 -18.69 -10.38 9.43
C ALA A 92 -19.67 -10.96 8.39
N GLU A 93 -20.93 -11.17 8.75
CA GLU A 93 -21.99 -11.63 7.85
C GLU A 93 -22.45 -10.51 6.89
N LEU A 94 -22.54 -9.27 7.35
CA LEU A 94 -22.73 -8.07 6.52
C LEU A 94 -21.52 -7.82 5.60
N ILE A 95 -20.31 -7.95 6.13
CA ILE A 95 -19.08 -7.89 5.34
C ILE A 95 -19.01 -9.05 4.34
N SER A 96 -19.47 -10.27 4.69
CA SER A 96 -19.49 -11.39 3.75
C SER A 96 -20.68 -11.29 2.78
N GLN A 97 -21.77 -10.63 3.11
CA GLN A 97 -22.84 -10.29 2.17
C GLN A 97 -22.42 -9.17 1.22
N GLU A 98 -21.71 -8.15 1.70
CA GLU A 98 -21.02 -7.17 0.83
C GLU A 98 -19.86 -7.79 0.05
N THR A 99 -19.16 -8.81 0.61
CA THR A 99 -18.11 -9.56 -0.11
C THR A 99 -18.68 -10.59 -1.10
N SER A 100 -19.91 -11.02 -0.97
CA SER A 100 -20.56 -11.86 -2.00
C SER A 100 -20.87 -11.11 -3.30
N ILE A 101 -20.76 -9.77 -3.28
CA ILE A 101 -20.75 -8.88 -4.47
C ILE A 101 -19.33 -8.72 -5.05
N ARG A 102 -18.29 -9.25 -4.39
CA ARG A 102 -16.92 -9.26 -4.94
C ARG A 102 -16.84 -10.30 -6.06
N THR A 103 -16.88 -9.79 -7.28
CA THR A 103 -16.52 -10.57 -8.45
C THR A 103 -15.10 -11.15 -8.30
N PRO A 104 -14.81 -12.37 -8.79
CA PRO A 104 -13.49 -13.01 -8.64
C PRO A 104 -12.29 -12.12 -9.01
N GLY A 105 -12.45 -11.23 -10.00
CA GLY A 105 -11.40 -10.28 -10.39
C GLY A 105 -11.11 -9.18 -9.39
N SER A 106 -12.08 -8.79 -8.53
CA SER A 106 -11.84 -7.79 -7.48
C SER A 106 -11.06 -8.36 -6.31
N PHE A 107 -11.24 -9.64 -5.99
CA PHE A 107 -10.48 -10.34 -4.95
C PHE A 107 -8.98 -10.39 -5.30
N ALA A 108 -8.63 -10.86 -6.48
CA ALA A 108 -7.24 -10.94 -6.92
C ALA A 108 -6.55 -9.56 -6.92
N PHE A 109 -7.27 -8.51 -7.33
CA PHE A 109 -6.76 -7.15 -7.27
C PHE A 109 -6.43 -6.70 -5.84
N HIS A 110 -7.34 -6.93 -4.88
CA HIS A 110 -7.11 -6.55 -3.48
C HIS A 110 -5.98 -7.35 -2.85
N GLU A 111 -5.88 -8.66 -3.10
CA GLU A 111 -4.77 -9.48 -2.60
C GLU A 111 -3.43 -9.01 -3.18
N GLN A 112 -3.34 -8.69 -4.46
CA GLN A 112 -2.13 -8.13 -5.04
C GLN A 112 -1.76 -6.78 -4.40
N ARG A 113 -2.73 -5.94 -4.04
CA ARG A 113 -2.47 -4.69 -3.31
C ARG A 113 -1.94 -4.94 -1.91
N GLN A 114 -2.45 -5.94 -1.18
CA GLN A 114 -1.91 -6.32 0.13
C GLN A 114 -0.46 -6.83 0.00
N ARG A 115 -0.18 -7.68 -0.99
CA ARG A 115 1.19 -8.14 -1.28
C ARG A 115 2.14 -6.99 -1.58
N TYR A 116 1.70 -6.02 -2.37
CA TYR A 116 2.45 -4.80 -2.64
C TYR A 116 2.78 -4.03 -1.35
N HIS A 117 1.84 -3.88 -0.43
CA HIS A 117 2.10 -3.16 0.82
C HIS A 117 3.16 -3.86 1.69
N VAL A 118 3.17 -5.18 1.75
CA VAL A 118 4.25 -5.93 2.41
C VAL A 118 5.58 -5.68 1.70
N PHE A 119 5.63 -5.83 0.37
CA PHE A 119 6.82 -5.61 -0.44
C PHE A 119 7.39 -4.20 -0.24
N ALA A 120 6.58 -3.17 -0.41
CA ALA A 120 7.00 -1.78 -0.33
C ALA A 120 7.52 -1.36 1.06
N ASN A 121 7.06 -2.02 2.14
CA ASN A 121 7.50 -1.73 3.50
C ASN A 121 8.68 -2.58 3.96
N THR A 122 9.00 -3.67 3.26
CA THR A 122 10.08 -4.60 3.66
C THR A 122 11.28 -4.53 2.73
N THR A 123 11.19 -3.84 1.59
CA THR A 123 12.27 -3.63 0.64
C THR A 123 12.75 -2.18 0.61
N ASN A 124 13.98 -1.98 0.17
CA ASN A 124 14.56 -0.65 -0.02
C ASN A 124 14.45 -0.13 -1.47
N GLU A 125 13.60 -0.74 -2.30
CA GLU A 125 13.39 -0.33 -3.70
C GLU A 125 13.18 1.18 -3.85
N SER A 126 12.28 1.75 -3.02
CA SER A 126 11.94 3.17 -3.08
C SER A 126 13.14 4.10 -2.85
N TRP A 127 14.17 3.66 -2.13
CA TRP A 127 15.38 4.42 -1.86
C TRP A 127 16.30 4.37 -3.07
N VAL A 128 16.60 3.17 -3.53
CA VAL A 128 17.48 2.93 -4.68
C VAL A 128 16.94 3.61 -5.93
N LEU A 129 15.63 3.50 -6.14
CA LEU A 129 14.96 4.14 -7.27
C LEU A 129 14.99 5.67 -7.19
N ALA A 130 14.70 6.25 -6.03
CA ALA A 130 14.73 7.70 -5.86
C ALA A 130 16.13 8.29 -6.07
N ASP A 131 17.18 7.63 -5.59
CA ASP A 131 18.57 8.05 -5.83
C ASP A 131 18.91 8.01 -7.31
N ARG A 132 18.44 6.98 -8.02
CA ARG A 132 18.63 6.86 -9.47
C ARG A 132 17.91 7.97 -10.25
N ILE A 133 16.66 8.26 -9.88
CA ILE A 133 15.86 9.33 -10.50
C ILE A 133 16.51 10.69 -10.24
N ALA A 134 17.11 10.91 -9.07
CA ALA A 134 17.78 12.15 -8.74
C ALA A 134 18.91 12.49 -9.74
N GLU A 135 19.60 11.49 -10.28
CA GLU A 135 20.61 11.71 -11.33
C GLU A 135 20.01 12.12 -12.67
N ASP A 136 18.83 11.64 -13.01
CA ASP A 136 18.11 12.08 -14.23
C ASP A 136 17.61 13.52 -14.06
N LEU A 137 17.06 13.86 -12.89
CA LEU A 137 16.55 15.20 -12.59
C LEU A 137 17.60 16.29 -12.70
N LYS A 138 18.86 16.02 -12.35
CA LYS A 138 19.98 16.97 -12.49
C LYS A 138 20.24 17.43 -13.93
N ARG A 139 19.78 16.65 -14.90
CA ARG A 139 19.95 16.93 -16.33
C ARG A 139 18.80 17.73 -16.92
N LEU A 140 17.68 17.80 -16.22
CA LEU A 140 16.51 18.53 -16.68
C LEU A 140 16.74 20.03 -16.53
N LYS A 141 16.22 20.76 -17.49
CA LYS A 141 16.17 22.22 -17.45
C LYS A 141 14.74 22.66 -17.25
N SER A 142 14.51 23.52 -16.28
CA SER A 142 13.18 24.14 -16.13
C SER A 142 12.94 25.15 -17.24
N GLY A 143 11.76 25.10 -17.85
CA GLY A 143 11.30 26.16 -18.74
C GLY A 143 10.84 27.40 -17.95
N PRO A 144 10.50 28.49 -18.64
CA PRO A 144 10.04 29.74 -18.01
C PRO A 144 8.69 29.55 -17.24
N ASN A 145 7.95 28.53 -17.55
CA ASN A 145 6.66 28.22 -16.95
C ASN A 145 6.74 27.15 -15.86
N GLY A 146 7.92 26.91 -15.27
CA GLY A 146 8.13 25.87 -14.27
C GLY A 146 8.44 24.51 -14.88
N ILE A 147 8.32 23.45 -14.06
CA ILE A 147 8.56 22.07 -14.46
C ILE A 147 7.28 21.26 -14.34
N ARG A 148 6.98 20.40 -15.31
CA ARG A 148 5.82 19.53 -15.37
C ARG A 148 6.23 18.08 -15.33
N ILE A 149 5.73 17.35 -14.33
CA ILE A 149 6.09 15.96 -14.08
C ILE A 149 4.83 15.09 -14.14
N PHE A 150 4.91 13.99 -14.87
CA PHE A 150 3.92 12.91 -14.83
C PHE A 150 4.49 11.71 -14.10
N TYR A 151 3.75 11.19 -13.12
CA TYR A 151 4.18 10.06 -12.29
C TYR A 151 3.09 8.98 -12.25
N ALA A 152 3.41 7.78 -12.73
CA ALA A 152 2.47 6.67 -12.77
C ALA A 152 3.14 5.30 -12.56
N PRO A 153 2.57 4.47 -11.69
CA PRO A 153 1.54 4.76 -10.69
C PRO A 153 2.12 5.47 -9.45
N MET A 154 1.30 6.24 -8.74
CA MET A 154 1.71 6.91 -7.50
C MET A 154 1.89 5.96 -6.31
N ASP A 155 1.36 4.75 -6.41
CA ASP A 155 1.46 3.68 -5.43
C ASP A 155 1.16 4.15 -3.98
N ASN A 156 1.93 3.67 -2.97
CA ASN A 156 1.76 4.10 -1.58
C ASN A 156 2.41 5.46 -1.25
N GLY A 157 2.94 6.16 -2.24
CA GLY A 157 3.57 7.48 -2.09
C GLY A 157 4.98 7.50 -1.47
N ILE A 158 5.56 6.35 -1.09
CA ILE A 158 6.92 6.31 -0.50
C ILE A 158 7.97 6.74 -1.53
N THR A 159 8.00 6.08 -2.69
CA THR A 159 8.92 6.43 -3.79
C THR A 159 8.69 7.86 -4.27
N LEU A 160 7.42 8.25 -4.41
CA LEU A 160 7.03 9.62 -4.77
C LEU A 160 7.61 10.65 -3.81
N THR A 161 7.45 10.45 -2.49
CA THR A 161 7.94 11.40 -1.48
C THR A 161 9.45 11.57 -1.54
N ARG A 162 10.19 10.49 -1.78
CA ARG A 162 11.65 10.52 -1.95
C ARG A 162 12.04 11.22 -3.25
N THR A 163 11.37 10.91 -4.34
CA THR A 163 11.56 11.60 -5.64
C THR A 163 11.27 13.09 -5.51
N LEU A 164 10.22 13.50 -4.81
CA LEU A 164 9.90 14.91 -4.57
C LEU A 164 11.00 15.65 -3.81
N ARG A 165 11.67 15.00 -2.85
CA ARG A 165 12.83 15.62 -2.19
C ARG A 165 13.97 15.94 -3.19
N ALA A 166 14.22 15.03 -4.13
CA ALA A 166 15.20 15.27 -5.17
C ALA A 166 14.75 16.38 -6.13
N VAL A 167 13.46 16.42 -6.50
CA VAL A 167 12.88 17.50 -7.32
C VAL A 167 13.02 18.85 -6.62
N HIS A 168 12.67 18.94 -5.33
CA HIS A 168 12.79 20.18 -4.55
C HIS A 168 14.25 20.64 -4.39
N ALA A 169 15.19 19.69 -4.26
CA ALA A 169 16.61 20.03 -4.16
C ALA A 169 17.16 20.58 -5.48
N VAL A 170 16.67 20.10 -6.62
CA VAL A 170 17.11 20.59 -7.96
C VAL A 170 16.37 21.87 -8.36
N PHE A 171 15.11 22.02 -7.97
CA PHE A 171 14.22 23.11 -8.36
C PHE A 171 13.59 23.82 -7.15
N PRO A 172 14.38 24.43 -6.24
CA PRO A 172 13.88 24.93 -4.95
C PRO A 172 12.89 26.09 -5.07
N ASP A 173 13.01 26.92 -6.09
CA ASP A 173 12.19 28.13 -6.31
C ASP A 173 11.39 28.07 -7.62
N THR A 174 11.34 26.92 -8.29
CA THR A 174 10.68 26.75 -9.57
C THR A 174 9.25 26.22 -9.36
N PRO A 175 8.21 26.79 -9.99
CA PRO A 175 6.87 26.23 -9.98
C PRO A 175 6.87 24.78 -10.49
N ILE A 176 6.21 23.87 -9.76
CA ILE A 176 6.15 22.46 -10.08
C ILE A 176 4.68 22.02 -10.25
N LEU A 177 4.36 21.49 -11.43
CA LEU A 177 3.14 20.70 -11.62
C LEU A 177 3.49 19.24 -11.63
N MET A 178 2.86 18.44 -10.75
CA MET A 178 3.01 17.00 -10.76
C MET A 178 1.64 16.32 -10.89
N VAL A 179 1.44 15.58 -11.98
CA VAL A 179 0.25 14.76 -12.23
C VAL A 179 0.53 13.33 -11.78
N LEU A 180 -0.25 12.84 -10.83
CA LEU A 180 -0.08 11.58 -10.13
C LEU A 180 -1.23 10.64 -10.47
N LYS A 181 -0.95 9.58 -11.23
CA LYS A 181 -1.92 8.56 -11.60
C LYS A 181 -1.92 7.43 -10.59
N GLY A 182 -3.05 7.18 -9.91
CA GLY A 182 -3.21 6.10 -8.92
C GLY A 182 -3.88 4.85 -9.48
N ARG A 183 -3.80 3.74 -8.71
CA ARG A 183 -4.43 2.45 -9.02
C ARG A 183 -5.59 2.12 -8.08
N GLY A 184 -5.62 2.68 -6.87
CA GLY A 184 -6.61 2.35 -5.86
C GLY A 184 -6.75 3.40 -4.77
N LEU A 185 -7.75 3.22 -3.93
CA LEU A 185 -8.05 4.13 -2.82
C LEU A 185 -6.92 4.22 -1.80
N GLU A 186 -6.23 3.10 -1.53
CA GLU A 186 -5.10 3.06 -0.60
C GLU A 186 -3.94 3.93 -1.08
N ASP A 187 -3.68 3.93 -2.39
CA ASP A 187 -2.65 4.80 -3.00
C ASP A 187 -3.00 6.27 -2.80
N LEU A 188 -4.26 6.62 -3.06
CA LEU A 188 -4.78 7.97 -2.86
C LEU A 188 -4.58 8.43 -1.41
N ARG A 189 -5.05 7.65 -0.44
CA ARG A 189 -4.96 7.97 1.00
C ARG A 189 -3.52 8.14 1.47
N ASN A 190 -2.67 7.19 1.12
CA ASN A 190 -1.27 7.22 1.51
C ASN A 190 -0.51 8.38 0.87
N THR A 191 -0.79 8.66 -0.39
CA THR A 191 -0.18 9.78 -1.12
C THR A 191 -0.64 11.13 -0.57
N MET A 192 -1.95 11.35 -0.38
CA MET A 192 -2.48 12.59 0.19
C MET A 192 -1.87 12.90 1.55
N GLY A 193 -1.78 11.90 2.46
CA GLY A 193 -1.19 12.07 3.78
C GLY A 193 0.29 12.45 3.76
N ARG A 194 1.02 12.09 2.69
CA ARG A 194 2.45 12.41 2.52
C ARG A 194 2.71 13.73 1.79
N LEU A 195 1.80 14.15 0.90
CA LEU A 195 1.96 15.36 0.12
C LEU A 195 1.87 16.63 0.97
N VAL A 196 1.17 16.62 2.08
CA VAL A 196 1.02 17.79 2.97
C VAL A 196 2.37 18.31 3.46
N ASP A 197 3.33 17.42 3.77
CA ASP A 197 4.69 17.81 4.17
C ASP A 197 5.47 18.38 2.98
N ARG A 198 5.29 17.83 1.80
CA ARG A 198 5.95 18.29 0.56
C ARG A 198 5.47 19.67 0.15
N MET A 199 4.18 19.95 0.32
CA MET A 199 3.60 21.28 0.06
C MET A 199 4.06 22.34 1.07
N ALA A 200 4.31 21.95 2.32
CA ALA A 200 4.89 22.83 3.31
C ALA A 200 6.36 23.17 2.98
N GLU A 201 7.12 22.20 2.51
CA GLU A 201 8.52 22.33 2.13
C GLU A 201 8.70 23.15 0.83
N HIS A 202 7.83 22.91 -0.17
CA HIS A 202 7.90 23.57 -1.47
C HIS A 202 6.58 24.28 -1.82
N PRO A 203 6.44 25.57 -1.51
CA PRO A 203 5.19 26.32 -1.64
C PRO A 203 4.68 26.48 -3.08
N LEU A 204 5.56 26.34 -4.06
CA LEU A 204 5.25 26.51 -5.49
C LEU A 204 4.90 25.18 -6.18
N SER A 205 4.39 24.21 -5.42
CA SER A 205 3.96 22.92 -5.96
C SER A 205 2.44 22.86 -6.18
N VAL A 206 2.05 22.31 -7.33
CA VAL A 206 0.69 21.89 -7.68
C VAL A 206 0.68 20.38 -7.86
N PHE A 207 -0.10 19.67 -7.08
CA PHE A 207 -0.27 18.23 -7.19
C PHE A 207 -1.66 17.89 -7.71
N VAL A 208 -1.72 17.05 -8.73
CA VAL A 208 -2.96 16.52 -9.30
C VAL A 208 -3.01 15.02 -9.09
N LEU A 209 -4.00 14.54 -8.36
CA LEU A 209 -4.23 13.12 -8.15
C LEU A 209 -5.40 12.67 -9.03
N THR A 210 -5.21 11.60 -9.79
CA THR A 210 -6.23 11.10 -10.71
C THR A 210 -6.25 9.57 -10.79
N ASN A 211 -7.44 9.01 -11.00
CA ASN A 211 -7.65 7.60 -11.33
C ASN A 211 -7.87 7.35 -12.83
N LEU A 212 -7.81 8.37 -13.67
CA LEU A 212 -7.97 8.26 -15.11
C LEU A 212 -6.97 7.28 -15.74
N TYR A 213 -7.30 6.70 -16.89
CA TYR A 213 -6.33 5.94 -17.69
C TYR A 213 -5.17 6.82 -18.12
N VAL A 214 -3.99 6.21 -18.44
CA VAL A 214 -2.77 6.98 -18.70
C VAL A 214 -2.97 8.05 -19.77
N ARG A 215 -3.56 7.69 -20.92
CA ARG A 215 -3.82 8.64 -22.02
C ARG A 215 -4.75 9.79 -21.61
N GLU A 216 -5.70 9.53 -20.72
CA GLU A 216 -6.63 10.53 -20.19
C GLU A 216 -5.97 11.38 -19.11
N ALA A 217 -5.15 10.75 -18.24
CA ALA A 217 -4.44 11.41 -17.15
C ALA A 217 -3.40 12.42 -17.63
N LEU A 218 -2.79 12.21 -18.80
CA LEU A 218 -1.86 13.16 -19.40
C LEU A 218 -2.51 14.51 -19.72
N ASP A 219 -3.74 14.51 -20.21
CA ASP A 219 -4.51 15.72 -20.52
C ASP A 219 -5.55 16.08 -19.46
N LEU A 220 -5.81 15.17 -18.50
CA LEU A 220 -6.89 15.29 -17.52
C LEU A 220 -8.27 15.44 -18.19
N VAL A 221 -8.46 14.74 -19.31
CA VAL A 221 -9.71 14.71 -20.07
C VAL A 221 -10.11 13.28 -20.36
N LYS A 222 -11.39 13.04 -20.40
CA LYS A 222 -11.94 11.74 -20.77
C LYS A 222 -11.76 11.50 -22.28
N LYS A 223 -11.25 10.33 -22.66
CA LYS A 223 -11.07 9.89 -24.04
C LYS A 223 -11.70 8.52 -24.32
N SER A 224 -12.18 7.84 -23.29
CA SER A 224 -12.79 6.51 -23.36
C SER A 224 -14.28 6.56 -23.13
N ASP A 225 -15.05 5.79 -23.88
CA ASP A 225 -16.50 5.59 -23.68
C ASP A 225 -16.81 4.47 -22.68
N ASP A 226 -15.80 3.81 -22.09
CA ASP A 226 -15.97 2.71 -21.16
C ASP A 226 -16.68 3.13 -19.85
N ASN A 227 -16.57 4.40 -19.48
CA ASN A 227 -17.29 4.98 -18.36
C ASN A 227 -18.10 6.19 -18.84
N PRO A 228 -19.46 6.16 -18.82
CA PRO A 228 -20.30 7.24 -19.28
C PRO A 228 -20.29 8.47 -18.36
N GLN A 229 -19.72 8.37 -17.17
CA GLN A 229 -19.74 9.47 -16.19
C GLN A 229 -18.77 10.58 -16.56
N GLU A 230 -19.13 11.82 -16.22
CA GLU A 230 -18.23 12.97 -16.32
C GLU A 230 -17.12 12.91 -15.25
N ILE A 231 -16.05 13.64 -15.47
CA ILE A 231 -14.93 13.71 -14.51
C ILE A 231 -15.38 14.51 -13.29
N PHE A 232 -15.27 13.90 -12.10
CA PHE A 232 -15.38 14.58 -10.83
C PHE A 232 -14.13 15.42 -10.59
N TRP A 233 -14.26 16.71 -10.87
CA TRP A 233 -13.15 17.65 -10.73
C TRP A 233 -13.22 18.41 -9.41
N ARG A 234 -12.12 18.38 -8.63
CA ARG A 234 -11.99 19.15 -7.39
C ARG A 234 -10.74 20.01 -7.43
N ASP A 235 -10.92 21.28 -7.10
CA ASP A 235 -9.84 22.25 -6.95
C ASP A 235 -9.72 22.61 -5.45
N VAL A 236 -8.63 22.17 -4.81
CA VAL A 236 -8.41 22.27 -3.37
C VAL A 236 -7.29 23.24 -3.09
N ALA A 237 -7.65 24.49 -2.85
CA ALA A 237 -6.74 25.57 -2.44
C ALA A 237 -6.53 25.50 -0.92
N LEU A 238 -5.36 25.00 -0.48
CA LEU A 238 -5.03 24.80 0.93
C LEU A 238 -4.59 26.10 1.61
N GLU A 239 -5.18 26.41 2.76
CA GLU A 239 -4.88 27.56 3.59
C GLU A 239 -3.83 27.22 4.66
N GLY A 240 -3.01 28.21 5.02
CA GLY A 240 -1.92 28.06 5.98
C GLY A 240 -0.57 27.86 5.31
N SER A 241 0.44 27.53 6.13
CA SER A 241 1.83 27.36 5.67
C SER A 241 2.52 26.11 6.21
N ARG A 242 1.87 25.36 7.10
CA ARG A 242 2.43 24.20 7.77
C ARG A 242 1.71 22.93 7.35
N SER A 243 2.38 21.80 7.36
CA SER A 243 1.76 20.49 7.05
C SER A 243 0.57 20.16 7.95
N TYR A 244 0.59 20.57 9.21
CA TYR A 244 -0.52 20.47 10.14
C TYR A 244 -1.80 21.19 9.64
N ASP A 245 -1.65 22.41 9.10
CA ASP A 245 -2.79 23.17 8.56
C ASP A 245 -3.41 22.43 7.37
N TYR A 246 -2.57 21.88 6.49
CA TYR A 246 -2.99 21.13 5.32
C TYR A 246 -3.64 19.80 5.69
N GLN A 247 -3.07 19.06 6.66
CA GLN A 247 -3.61 17.78 7.11
C GLN A 247 -5.07 17.90 7.58
N ARG A 248 -5.41 18.96 8.30
CA ARG A 248 -6.77 19.21 8.76
C ARG A 248 -7.77 19.45 7.62
N GLN A 249 -7.32 20.02 6.51
CA GLN A 249 -8.14 20.30 5.33
C GLN A 249 -8.25 19.09 4.40
N VAL A 250 -7.21 18.26 4.34
CA VAL A 250 -7.15 17.07 3.49
C VAL A 250 -7.89 15.88 4.11
N ALA A 251 -7.88 15.74 5.44
CA ALA A 251 -8.46 14.60 6.13
C ALA A 251 -9.97 14.36 5.82
N PRO A 252 -10.83 15.38 5.75
CA PRO A 252 -12.25 15.18 5.41
C PRO A 252 -12.46 14.66 3.98
N LEU A 253 -11.55 14.97 3.06
CA LEU A 253 -11.66 14.54 1.66
C LEU A 253 -11.50 13.04 1.46
N TYR A 254 -10.90 12.32 2.42
CA TYR A 254 -10.71 10.87 2.33
C TYR A 254 -12.05 10.12 2.22
N GLU A 255 -13.06 10.54 2.94
CA GLU A 255 -14.38 9.92 2.91
C GLU A 255 -15.09 10.19 1.58
N GLU A 256 -15.04 11.42 1.09
CA GLU A 256 -15.63 11.80 -0.18
C GLU A 256 -15.00 11.06 -1.35
N LEU A 257 -13.66 11.08 -1.44
CA LEU A 257 -12.91 10.45 -2.50
C LEU A 257 -12.99 8.91 -2.47
N SER A 258 -13.27 8.32 -1.29
CA SER A 258 -13.42 6.88 -1.17
C SER A 258 -14.53 6.31 -2.06
N ARG A 259 -15.60 7.06 -2.28
CA ARG A 259 -16.72 6.67 -3.14
C ARG A 259 -16.36 6.74 -4.62
N GLU A 260 -15.52 7.69 -5.01
CA GLU A 260 -15.12 7.90 -6.41
C GLU A 260 -14.06 6.90 -6.86
N TRP A 261 -13.18 6.52 -5.92
CA TRP A 261 -12.08 5.60 -6.19
C TRP A 261 -12.44 4.12 -5.97
N LEU A 262 -13.73 3.79 -5.85
CA LEU A 262 -14.20 2.40 -5.89
C LEU A 262 -13.91 1.78 -7.25
N ILE A 263 -13.56 0.49 -7.23
CA ILE A 263 -13.22 -0.27 -8.43
C ILE A 263 -14.34 -1.26 -8.68
N HIS A 264 -14.85 -1.28 -9.90
CA HIS A 264 -15.78 -2.28 -10.40
C HIS A 264 -15.11 -3.14 -11.46
N GLN A 265 -15.69 -4.29 -11.71
CA GLN A 265 -15.30 -5.11 -12.85
C GLN A 265 -16.01 -4.59 -14.11
N GLY A 266 -15.22 -4.22 -15.12
CA GLY A 266 -15.73 -3.80 -16.43
C GLY A 266 -16.27 -4.99 -17.24
N LYS A 267 -16.83 -4.70 -18.39
CA LYS A 267 -17.49 -5.70 -19.29
C LYS A 267 -16.56 -6.85 -19.72
N HIS A 268 -15.25 -6.63 -19.69
CA HIS A 268 -14.25 -7.62 -20.10
C HIS A 268 -13.40 -8.10 -18.89
N GLY A 269 -13.89 -7.89 -17.66
CA GLY A 269 -13.19 -8.33 -16.46
C GLY A 269 -12.08 -7.39 -15.97
N GLN A 270 -11.80 -6.28 -16.68
CA GLN A 270 -10.81 -5.29 -16.29
C GLN A 270 -11.30 -4.45 -15.09
N PRO A 271 -10.39 -3.97 -14.22
CA PRO A 271 -10.76 -3.03 -13.16
C PRO A 271 -11.12 -1.66 -13.77
N VAL A 272 -12.30 -1.17 -13.48
CA VAL A 272 -12.83 0.14 -13.91
C VAL A 272 -13.20 0.95 -12.68
N TYR A 273 -12.81 2.21 -12.64
CA TYR A 273 -13.19 3.10 -11.54
C TYR A 273 -14.67 3.46 -11.60
N ALA A 274 -15.29 3.53 -10.43
CA ALA A 274 -16.70 3.94 -10.30
C ALA A 274 -16.92 5.32 -10.91
N ASN A 275 -16.03 6.26 -10.59
CA ASN A 275 -16.11 7.62 -11.07
C ASN A 275 -14.72 8.12 -11.50
N PRO A 276 -14.56 8.61 -12.74
CA PRO A 276 -13.34 9.30 -13.15
C PRO A 276 -13.15 10.55 -12.27
N SER A 277 -11.96 10.70 -11.69
CA SER A 277 -11.73 11.75 -10.67
C SER A 277 -10.39 12.47 -10.91
N VAL A 278 -10.41 13.79 -10.73
CA VAL A 278 -9.25 14.67 -10.74
C VAL A 278 -9.31 15.57 -9.51
N VAL A 279 -8.29 15.52 -8.67
CA VAL A 279 -8.20 16.36 -7.47
C VAL A 279 -6.89 17.14 -7.54
N THR A 280 -7.01 18.47 -7.57
CA THR A 280 -5.86 19.38 -7.61
C THR A 280 -5.62 20.00 -6.25
N PHE A 281 -4.37 19.95 -5.77
CA PHE A 281 -3.93 20.56 -4.51
C PHE A 281 -2.86 21.61 -4.78
N TYR A 282 -3.03 22.79 -4.20
CA TYR A 282 -2.04 23.85 -4.20
C TYR A 282 -2.24 24.77 -2.99
N ARG A 283 -1.23 25.61 -2.69
CA ARG A 283 -1.35 26.62 -1.63
C ARG A 283 -2.17 27.82 -2.11
N LYS A 284 -3.18 28.21 -1.34
CA LYS A 284 -4.08 29.33 -1.65
C LYS A 284 -3.34 30.66 -1.77
N ASP A 285 -2.37 30.91 -0.89
CA ASP A 285 -1.54 32.13 -0.87
C ASP A 285 -0.56 32.23 -2.05
N ARG A 286 -0.42 31.17 -2.84
CA ARG A 286 0.44 31.09 -4.03
C ARG A 286 -0.35 30.97 -5.34
N ARG A 287 -1.66 31.03 -5.28
CA ARG A 287 -2.55 30.81 -6.44
C ARG A 287 -2.15 31.66 -7.65
N ASP A 288 -1.90 32.96 -7.45
CA ASP A 288 -1.59 33.86 -8.56
C ASP A 288 -0.26 33.50 -9.23
N GLN A 289 0.74 33.10 -8.43
CA GLN A 289 2.03 32.63 -8.94
C GLN A 289 1.93 31.30 -9.68
N LEU A 290 0.96 30.45 -9.31
CA LEU A 290 0.73 29.10 -9.84
C LEU A 290 -0.34 29.05 -10.94
N ALA A 291 -1.05 30.15 -11.20
CA ALA A 291 -2.21 30.19 -12.09
C ALA A 291 -1.92 29.64 -13.51
N HIS A 292 -0.68 29.80 -13.99
CA HIS A 292 -0.26 29.34 -15.31
C HIS A 292 0.02 27.83 -15.38
N ILE A 293 0.14 27.12 -14.22
CA ILE A 293 0.36 25.69 -14.17
C ILE A 293 -0.79 24.92 -13.50
N ILE A 294 -1.69 25.59 -12.77
CA ILE A 294 -2.90 24.94 -12.23
C ILE A 294 -3.76 24.49 -13.41
N PRO A 295 -4.04 23.18 -13.54
CA PRO A 295 -4.81 22.67 -14.67
C PRO A 295 -6.27 23.05 -14.55
N THR A 296 -6.90 23.30 -15.70
CA THR A 296 -8.31 23.61 -15.81
C THR A 296 -9.05 22.50 -16.60
N PRO A 297 -10.35 22.24 -16.29
CA PRO A 297 -11.14 21.28 -17.05
C PRO A 297 -11.12 21.57 -18.56
N GLY A 298 -10.99 20.51 -19.38
CA GLY A 298 -11.03 20.60 -20.84
C GLY A 298 -9.73 21.10 -21.52
N GLN A 299 -8.71 21.44 -20.77
CA GLN A 299 -7.40 21.82 -21.32
C GLN A 299 -6.66 20.58 -21.82
N THR A 300 -6.31 20.53 -23.11
CA THR A 300 -5.57 19.45 -23.77
C THR A 300 -4.18 19.89 -24.21
N GLY A 301 -3.38 18.94 -24.73
CA GLY A 301 -2.04 19.22 -25.29
C GLY A 301 -0.99 19.58 -24.24
N ARG A 302 -1.16 19.05 -23.00
CA ARG A 302 -0.20 19.26 -21.92
C ARG A 302 1.07 18.47 -22.18
N LEU A 303 2.21 19.14 -22.14
CA LEU A 303 3.52 18.54 -22.29
C LEU A 303 4.22 18.42 -20.94
N TYR A 304 5.09 17.40 -20.79
CA TYR A 304 5.81 17.09 -19.57
C TYR A 304 7.32 17.10 -19.78
N ASP A 305 8.04 17.69 -18.83
CA ASP A 305 9.51 17.73 -18.84
C ASP A 305 10.09 16.41 -18.33
N TYR A 306 9.37 15.73 -17.41
CA TYR A 306 9.76 14.43 -16.90
C TYR A 306 8.55 13.52 -16.67
N CYS A 307 8.64 12.29 -17.16
CA CYS A 307 7.64 11.25 -16.93
C CYS A 307 8.29 10.05 -16.27
N LEU A 308 7.86 9.70 -15.06
CA LEU A 308 8.31 8.48 -14.38
C LEU A 308 7.21 7.42 -14.42
N LEU A 309 7.54 6.29 -15.03
CA LEU A 309 6.70 5.11 -15.09
C LEU A 309 7.36 3.99 -14.27
N ASN A 310 6.89 3.82 -13.02
CA ASN A 310 7.41 2.82 -12.11
C ASN A 310 6.51 1.57 -12.09
N HIS A 311 6.95 0.45 -12.65
CA HIS A 311 6.14 -0.76 -12.84
C HIS A 311 4.75 -0.44 -13.44
N PRO A 312 4.71 0.24 -14.61
CA PRO A 312 3.45 0.78 -15.15
C PRO A 312 2.50 -0.30 -15.66
N TYR A 313 2.98 -1.49 -15.94
CA TYR A 313 2.25 -2.64 -16.46
C TYR A 313 2.74 -3.95 -15.82
N LEU A 314 1.94 -5.00 -15.93
CA LEU A 314 2.37 -6.35 -15.54
C LEU A 314 3.22 -6.99 -16.64
N GLN A 315 4.15 -7.88 -16.26
CA GLN A 315 4.95 -8.67 -17.21
C GLN A 315 4.09 -9.61 -18.06
N SER A 316 2.89 -9.95 -17.59
CA SER A 316 1.88 -10.73 -18.32
C SER A 316 1.09 -9.92 -19.38
N HIS A 317 1.15 -8.59 -19.35
CA HIS A 317 0.47 -7.77 -20.36
C HIS A 317 1.09 -7.94 -21.76
N THR A 318 0.25 -7.89 -22.79
CA THR A 318 0.69 -7.96 -24.18
C THR A 318 1.58 -6.78 -24.57
N MET A 319 2.42 -6.95 -25.58
CA MET A 319 3.25 -5.87 -26.11
C MET A 319 2.39 -4.69 -26.61
N HIS A 320 1.27 -4.98 -27.28
CA HIS A 320 0.30 -3.96 -27.72
C HIS A 320 -0.20 -3.11 -26.55
N PHE A 321 -0.62 -3.74 -25.41
CA PHE A 321 -1.06 -2.99 -24.24
C PHE A 321 0.05 -2.09 -23.68
N ARG A 322 1.29 -2.61 -23.57
CA ARG A 322 2.42 -1.83 -23.06
C ARG A 322 2.73 -0.61 -23.91
N ILE A 323 2.71 -0.78 -25.23
CA ILE A 323 3.04 0.31 -26.18
C ILE A 323 1.86 1.28 -26.29
N ASP A 324 0.69 0.83 -26.72
CA ASP A 324 -0.37 1.72 -27.16
C ASP A 324 -1.16 2.35 -26.03
N HIS A 325 -1.26 1.67 -24.86
CA HIS A 325 -1.99 2.20 -23.72
C HIS A 325 -1.11 2.84 -22.66
N MET A 326 0.21 2.55 -22.66
CA MET A 326 1.11 3.04 -21.61
C MET A 326 2.23 3.91 -22.14
N LEU A 327 3.12 3.39 -22.99
CA LEU A 327 4.38 4.07 -23.33
C LEU A 327 4.23 5.12 -24.43
N HIS A 328 3.59 4.77 -25.53
CA HIS A 328 3.43 5.67 -26.68
C HIS A 328 2.73 6.98 -26.33
N PRO A 329 1.59 6.99 -25.60
CA PRO A 329 0.95 8.23 -25.19
C PRO A 329 1.82 9.12 -24.31
N VAL A 330 2.68 8.52 -23.49
CA VAL A 330 3.59 9.28 -22.62
C VAL A 330 4.75 9.88 -23.41
N VAL A 331 5.27 9.15 -24.39
CA VAL A 331 6.32 9.66 -25.29
C VAL A 331 5.80 10.84 -26.10
N GLU A 332 4.58 10.76 -26.65
CA GLU A 332 3.95 11.87 -27.37
C GLU A 332 3.73 13.11 -26.52
N ALA A 333 3.53 12.94 -25.20
CA ALA A 333 3.34 14.02 -24.24
C ALA A 333 4.64 14.62 -23.69
N LEU A 334 5.82 14.21 -24.19
CA LEU A 334 7.09 14.81 -23.77
C LEU A 334 7.26 16.20 -24.36
N ALA A 335 7.65 17.15 -23.53
CA ALA A 335 8.11 18.46 -23.97
C ALA A 335 9.44 18.33 -24.77
N PRO A 336 9.78 19.27 -25.64
CA PRO A 336 11.13 19.37 -26.21
C PRO A 336 12.19 19.39 -25.09
N GLY A 337 13.16 18.48 -25.15
CA GLY A 337 14.13 18.25 -24.07
C GLY A 337 13.62 17.42 -22.89
N GLY A 338 12.36 17.00 -22.91
CA GLY A 338 11.75 16.17 -21.86
C GLY A 338 12.16 14.71 -21.95
N GLN A 339 12.00 13.99 -20.82
CA GLN A 339 12.42 12.60 -20.68
C GLN A 339 11.34 11.74 -20.02
N MET A 340 11.12 10.54 -20.56
CA MET A 340 10.40 9.45 -19.89
C MET A 340 11.40 8.43 -19.38
N ALA A 341 11.29 8.06 -18.10
CA ALA A 341 11.99 6.93 -17.49
C ALA A 341 11.00 5.82 -17.14
N VAL A 342 11.35 4.58 -17.51
CA VAL A 342 10.54 3.38 -17.24
C VAL A 342 11.34 2.43 -16.39
N VAL A 343 10.71 1.88 -15.36
CA VAL A 343 11.27 0.87 -14.45
C VAL A 343 10.39 -0.38 -14.49
N GLN A 344 10.99 -1.54 -14.62
CA GLN A 344 10.30 -2.84 -14.60
C GLN A 344 11.19 -3.94 -14.02
N PRO A 345 10.62 -5.07 -13.57
CA PRO A 345 11.40 -6.22 -13.11
C PRO A 345 12.27 -6.80 -14.23
N HIS A 346 13.51 -7.22 -13.89
CA HIS A 346 14.42 -7.89 -14.83
C HIS A 346 14.30 -9.42 -14.82
N GLY A 347 13.87 -10.02 -13.70
CA GLY A 347 13.59 -11.46 -13.62
C GLY A 347 14.77 -12.39 -13.37
N ASN A 348 15.97 -11.88 -13.13
CA ASN A 348 17.17 -12.68 -12.82
C ASN A 348 17.66 -12.39 -11.42
N ASP A 349 16.95 -12.90 -10.42
CA ASP A 349 17.19 -12.68 -9.01
C ASP A 349 16.62 -13.83 -8.15
N PRO A 350 16.97 -13.91 -6.84
CA PRO A 350 16.47 -14.93 -5.92
C PRO A 350 14.93 -14.99 -5.79
N ALA A 351 14.24 -13.88 -5.96
CA ALA A 351 12.78 -13.87 -5.89
C ALA A 351 12.17 -14.71 -7.04
N HIS A 352 12.64 -14.51 -8.25
CA HIS A 352 12.23 -15.33 -9.40
C HIS A 352 12.71 -16.77 -9.28
N GLU A 353 13.86 -17.03 -8.60
CA GLU A 353 14.32 -18.37 -8.33
C GLU A 353 13.41 -19.11 -7.36
N ILE A 354 12.94 -18.48 -6.28
CA ILE A 354 11.94 -19.04 -5.37
C ILE A 354 10.71 -19.49 -6.17
N VAL A 355 10.19 -18.62 -7.04
CA VAL A 355 9.00 -18.91 -7.85
C VAL A 355 9.26 -20.08 -8.81
N ARG A 356 10.39 -20.11 -9.52
CA ARG A 356 10.75 -21.23 -10.42
C ARG A 356 10.90 -22.57 -9.69
N ARG A 357 11.41 -22.57 -8.46
CA ARG A 357 11.56 -23.82 -7.68
C ARG A 357 10.22 -24.33 -7.12
N ILE A 358 9.29 -23.40 -6.80
CA ILE A 358 7.95 -23.79 -6.33
C ILE A 358 7.07 -24.26 -7.49
N TRP A 359 7.11 -23.58 -8.63
CA TRP A 359 6.32 -23.87 -9.82
C TRP A 359 7.19 -24.04 -11.07
N PRO A 360 7.95 -25.15 -11.19
CA PRO A 360 8.90 -25.35 -12.29
C PRO A 360 8.24 -25.42 -13.68
N ASP A 361 6.97 -25.85 -13.71
CA ASP A 361 6.22 -25.99 -14.96
C ASP A 361 5.42 -24.73 -15.34
N GLN A 362 5.49 -23.68 -14.51
CA GLN A 362 4.78 -22.42 -14.80
C GLN A 362 5.74 -21.40 -15.42
N PRO A 363 5.44 -20.90 -16.62
CA PRO A 363 6.24 -19.84 -17.20
C PRO A 363 6.07 -18.55 -16.40
N ILE A 364 7.20 -17.94 -15.99
CA ILE A 364 7.20 -16.59 -15.44
C ILE A 364 7.23 -15.62 -16.62
N PRO A 365 6.21 -14.77 -16.79
CA PRO A 365 6.19 -13.81 -17.88
C PRO A 365 7.38 -12.85 -17.76
N PHE A 366 8.08 -12.65 -18.86
CA PHE A 366 9.17 -11.67 -18.94
C PHE A 366 9.23 -11.07 -20.34
N VAL A 367 9.36 -9.75 -20.40
CA VAL A 367 9.58 -9.01 -21.65
C VAL A 367 10.73 -8.06 -21.45
N SER A 368 11.80 -8.24 -22.21
CA SER A 368 13.00 -7.44 -22.06
C SER A 368 12.79 -5.98 -22.49
N ARG A 369 13.50 -5.05 -21.86
CA ARG A 369 13.55 -3.66 -22.31
C ARG A 369 13.97 -3.50 -23.77
N TYR A 370 14.80 -4.40 -24.27
CA TYR A 370 15.23 -4.39 -25.67
C TYR A 370 14.07 -4.60 -26.65
N ASP A 371 13.19 -5.56 -26.36
CA ASP A 371 12.01 -5.82 -27.17
C ASP A 371 11.03 -4.66 -27.09
N ILE A 372 10.85 -4.11 -25.91
CA ILE A 372 9.96 -2.93 -25.70
C ILE A 372 10.49 -1.74 -26.49
N ILE A 373 11.78 -1.40 -26.35
CA ILE A 373 12.41 -0.29 -27.08
C ILE A 373 12.29 -0.49 -28.60
N ARG A 374 12.51 -1.72 -29.09
CA ARG A 374 12.40 -2.04 -30.50
C ARG A 374 10.99 -1.78 -31.03
N VAL A 375 9.96 -2.27 -30.33
CA VAL A 375 8.56 -2.10 -30.75
C VAL A 375 8.11 -0.65 -30.59
N LEU A 376 8.51 0.03 -29.52
CA LEU A 376 8.20 1.45 -29.31
C LEU A 376 8.81 2.34 -30.41
N ARG A 377 10.06 2.07 -30.82
CA ARG A 377 10.67 2.75 -31.99
C ARG A 377 9.85 2.55 -33.25
N SER A 378 9.39 1.32 -33.50
CA SER A 378 8.56 1.01 -34.68
C SER A 378 7.21 1.73 -34.59
N ALA A 379 6.61 1.84 -33.42
CA ALA A 379 5.34 2.55 -33.23
C ALA A 379 5.45 4.07 -33.46
N LEU A 380 6.61 4.66 -33.16
CA LEU A 380 6.87 6.08 -33.37
C LEU A 380 7.23 6.42 -34.84
N SER A 381 7.52 5.41 -35.68
CA SER A 381 7.82 5.46 -37.09
C SER A 381 8.23 6.83 -37.71
N GLU A 382 7.29 7.71 -37.99
CA GLU A 382 7.51 9.03 -38.61
C GLU A 382 8.20 10.03 -37.72
N THR A 383 7.93 9.97 -36.41
CA THR A 383 8.49 10.91 -35.41
C THR A 383 9.71 10.34 -34.65
N GLN A 384 10.15 9.12 -34.97
CA GLN A 384 11.26 8.44 -34.29
C GLN A 384 12.52 9.29 -34.23
N ALA A 385 12.79 10.07 -35.27
CA ALA A 385 13.98 10.93 -35.35
C ALA A 385 14.02 12.03 -34.27
N GLU A 386 12.85 12.41 -33.72
CA GLU A 386 12.73 13.39 -32.64
C GLU A 386 13.17 12.82 -31.29
N PHE A 387 13.33 11.51 -31.17
CA PHE A 387 13.58 10.86 -29.88
C PHE A 387 14.92 10.15 -29.82
N THR A 388 15.51 10.12 -28.63
CA THR A 388 16.68 9.33 -28.29
C THR A 388 16.31 8.29 -27.24
N PHE A 389 16.89 7.08 -27.37
CA PHE A 389 16.61 5.95 -26.47
C PHE A 389 17.87 5.57 -25.70
N SER A 390 17.76 5.43 -24.41
CA SER A 390 18.85 4.94 -23.55
C SER A 390 18.40 3.69 -22.76
N GLY A 391 19.35 3.01 -22.10
CA GLY A 391 19.07 1.75 -21.43
C GLY A 391 19.48 0.51 -22.25
N LEU A 392 20.36 0.68 -23.24
CA LEU A 392 20.85 -0.42 -24.07
C LEU A 392 22.01 -1.23 -23.46
N THR A 393 22.58 -0.78 -22.34
CA THR A 393 23.65 -1.52 -21.64
C THR A 393 23.19 -1.92 -20.24
N ASP A 394 23.46 -3.17 -19.85
CA ASP A 394 23.07 -3.70 -18.55
C ASP A 394 23.68 -2.92 -17.39
N ALA A 395 24.96 -2.55 -17.49
CA ALA A 395 25.66 -1.79 -16.46
C ALA A 395 24.99 -0.46 -16.08
N LYS A 396 24.24 0.15 -17.01
CA LYS A 396 23.51 1.40 -16.77
C LYS A 396 22.03 1.20 -16.48
N SER A 397 21.49 0.06 -16.88
CA SER A 397 20.06 -0.22 -16.83
C SER A 397 19.65 -1.07 -15.65
N LEU A 398 20.47 -2.02 -15.24
CA LEU A 398 20.15 -2.91 -14.14
C LEU A 398 20.51 -2.27 -12.81
N PHE A 399 19.66 -2.46 -11.82
CA PHE A 399 19.96 -2.10 -10.45
C PHE A 399 19.31 -3.07 -9.47
N ARG A 400 20.09 -3.38 -8.44
CA ARG A 400 19.69 -4.26 -7.36
C ARG A 400 19.12 -3.46 -6.21
N PHE A 401 18.15 -4.05 -5.53
CA PHE A 401 17.65 -3.61 -4.23
C PHE A 401 17.35 -4.83 -3.37
N ASP A 402 17.22 -4.65 -2.05
CA ASP A 402 17.21 -5.73 -1.09
C ASP A 402 15.97 -5.70 -0.18
N MET A 403 15.57 -6.85 0.31
CA MET A 403 14.68 -6.96 1.46
C MET A 403 15.46 -6.66 2.74
N HIS A 404 15.33 -5.44 3.25
CA HIS A 404 16.14 -4.93 4.37
C HIS A 404 15.64 -5.39 5.76
N THR A 405 14.50 -6.06 5.83
CA THR A 405 13.90 -6.53 7.09
C THR A 405 14.31 -7.96 7.46
N LEU A 406 15.11 -8.62 6.63
CA LEU A 406 15.67 -9.94 6.97
C LEU A 406 16.81 -9.82 7.99
N PRO A 407 16.91 -10.76 8.97
CA PRO A 407 18.07 -10.82 9.83
C PRO A 407 19.34 -11.18 9.03
N VAL A 408 20.51 -10.87 9.57
CA VAL A 408 21.78 -11.35 9.02
C VAL A 408 21.82 -12.87 9.15
N LEU A 409 21.98 -13.58 8.00
CA LEU A 409 21.74 -15.01 7.89
C LEU A 409 22.93 -15.90 8.31
N GLU A 410 23.98 -15.34 8.89
CA GLU A 410 25.23 -16.11 9.10
C GLU A 410 25.10 -17.30 10.07
N ASP A 411 24.14 -17.34 11.02
CA ASP A 411 23.90 -18.51 11.89
C ASP A 411 22.52 -18.51 12.59
N GLN A 412 21.59 -17.68 12.18
CA GLN A 412 20.28 -17.56 12.84
C GLN A 412 19.17 -18.30 12.08
N GLU A 413 18.26 -18.91 12.80
CA GLU A 413 17.03 -19.41 12.21
C GLU A 413 16.17 -18.25 11.72
N ILE A 414 15.75 -18.34 10.46
CA ILE A 414 14.82 -17.36 9.88
C ILE A 414 13.42 -17.64 10.43
N GLY A 415 12.86 -16.69 11.17
CA GLY A 415 11.52 -16.81 11.76
C GLY A 415 10.43 -16.95 10.71
N ALA A 416 9.32 -17.59 11.08
CA ALA A 416 8.20 -17.87 10.18
C ALA A 416 7.62 -16.60 9.52
N LEU A 417 7.55 -15.48 10.24
CA LEU A 417 7.07 -14.20 9.69
C LEU A 417 8.03 -13.64 8.62
N SER A 418 9.34 -13.73 8.85
CA SER A 418 10.35 -13.29 7.88
C SER A 418 10.31 -14.13 6.62
N LEU A 419 10.15 -15.47 6.75
CA LEU A 419 9.99 -16.38 5.61
C LEU A 419 8.70 -16.09 4.83
N SER A 420 7.58 -15.90 5.53
CA SER A 420 6.30 -15.56 4.90
C SER A 420 6.37 -14.23 4.16
N SER A 421 7.06 -13.23 4.74
CA SER A 421 7.25 -11.93 4.08
C SER A 421 8.18 -12.05 2.87
N ALA A 422 9.24 -12.83 2.96
CA ALA A 422 10.15 -13.07 1.84
C ALA A 422 9.43 -13.80 0.68
N TRP A 423 8.68 -14.85 1.00
CA TRP A 423 7.85 -15.53 0.01
C TRP A 423 6.80 -14.60 -0.62
N ASN A 424 6.09 -13.80 0.20
CA ASN A 424 5.14 -12.81 -0.30
C ASN A 424 5.81 -11.85 -1.30
N ASN A 425 7.02 -11.36 -0.98
CA ASN A 425 7.74 -10.44 -1.83
C ASN A 425 8.18 -11.11 -3.16
N ALA A 426 8.60 -12.38 -3.11
CA ALA A 426 8.92 -13.13 -4.33
C ALA A 426 7.69 -13.34 -5.22
N VAL A 427 6.56 -13.74 -4.64
CA VAL A 427 5.27 -13.91 -5.34
C VAL A 427 4.79 -12.60 -5.97
N TYR A 428 4.88 -11.49 -5.22
CA TYR A 428 4.49 -10.17 -5.73
C TYR A 428 5.39 -9.74 -6.89
N PHE A 429 6.71 -9.79 -6.70
CA PHE A 429 7.67 -9.25 -7.66
C PHE A 429 7.73 -10.07 -8.96
N ALA A 430 7.55 -11.39 -8.88
CA ALA A 430 7.46 -12.27 -10.04
C ALA A 430 6.03 -12.38 -10.63
N GLU A 431 5.07 -11.58 -10.12
CA GLU A 431 3.69 -11.49 -10.61
C GLU A 431 2.96 -12.83 -10.68
N VAL A 432 3.16 -13.69 -9.67
CA VAL A 432 2.49 -14.99 -9.58
C VAL A 432 0.98 -14.77 -9.42
N LYS A 433 0.19 -15.55 -10.16
CA LYS A 433 -1.28 -15.51 -10.07
C LYS A 433 -1.74 -15.92 -8.67
N GLU A 434 -2.72 -15.20 -8.14
CA GLU A 434 -3.21 -15.42 -6.76
C GLU A 434 -3.71 -16.85 -6.53
N GLU A 435 -4.34 -17.47 -7.53
CA GLU A 435 -4.83 -18.84 -7.43
C GLU A 435 -3.69 -19.85 -7.19
N LEU A 436 -2.52 -19.64 -7.84
CA LEU A 436 -1.33 -20.46 -7.63
C LEU A 436 -0.74 -20.24 -6.23
N ALA A 437 -0.65 -18.99 -5.80
CA ALA A 437 -0.18 -18.65 -4.47
C ALA A 437 -1.05 -19.27 -3.37
N GLN A 438 -2.37 -19.19 -3.49
CA GLN A 438 -3.33 -19.80 -2.56
C GLN A 438 -3.24 -21.33 -2.56
N THR A 439 -2.97 -21.94 -3.72
CA THR A 439 -2.77 -23.40 -3.81
C THR A 439 -1.51 -23.80 -3.06
N ALA A 440 -0.39 -23.11 -3.22
CA ALA A 440 0.84 -23.42 -2.50
C ALA A 440 0.66 -23.34 -0.98
N ILE A 441 -0.10 -22.36 -0.47
CA ILE A 441 -0.43 -22.26 0.97
C ILE A 441 -1.27 -23.46 1.44
N ARG A 442 -2.25 -23.90 0.65
CA ARG A 442 -3.11 -25.04 1.00
C ARG A 442 -2.35 -26.37 0.99
N ASP A 443 -1.37 -26.51 0.11
CA ASP A 443 -0.57 -27.73 -0.06
C ASP A 443 0.48 -27.94 1.06
N GLY A 444 0.57 -27.03 2.02
CA GLY A 444 1.42 -27.15 3.21
C GLY A 444 2.54 -26.14 3.27
N THR A 445 3.70 -26.54 3.83
CA THR A 445 4.81 -25.61 4.14
C THR A 445 5.97 -25.64 3.13
N ARG A 446 5.89 -26.50 2.11
CA ARG A 446 6.98 -26.69 1.13
C ARG A 446 7.49 -25.38 0.52
N TYR A 447 6.58 -24.43 0.25
CA TYR A 447 6.95 -23.13 -0.30
C TYR A 447 7.84 -22.31 0.66
N LEU A 448 7.65 -22.45 1.98
CA LEU A 448 8.52 -21.79 2.98
C LEU A 448 9.89 -22.46 3.07
N ASP A 449 9.94 -23.79 2.93
CA ASP A 449 11.21 -24.53 2.96
C ASP A 449 12.06 -24.16 1.75
N ILE A 450 11.48 -24.13 0.54
CA ILE A 450 12.16 -23.65 -0.68
C ILE A 450 12.61 -22.19 -0.52
N THR A 451 11.75 -21.34 0.04
CA THR A 451 12.13 -19.94 0.29
C THR A 451 13.35 -19.86 1.21
N ARG A 452 13.35 -20.63 2.31
CA ARG A 452 14.48 -20.68 3.27
C ARG A 452 15.78 -21.10 2.60
N ASP A 453 15.73 -22.14 1.75
CA ASP A 453 16.90 -22.66 1.06
C ASP A 453 17.48 -21.61 0.12
N VAL A 454 16.67 -20.96 -0.70
CA VAL A 454 17.13 -19.88 -1.60
C VAL A 454 17.70 -18.69 -0.81
N LEU A 455 17.05 -18.29 0.30
CA LEU A 455 17.60 -17.22 1.14
C LEU A 455 18.99 -17.55 1.70
N ARG A 456 19.23 -18.80 2.10
CA ARG A 456 20.53 -19.26 2.58
C ARG A 456 21.58 -19.30 1.47
N GLU A 457 21.22 -19.81 0.29
CA GLU A 457 22.11 -19.88 -0.87
C GLU A 457 22.59 -18.50 -1.33
N HIS A 458 21.71 -17.49 -1.26
CA HIS A 458 21.99 -16.13 -1.74
C HIS A 458 22.37 -15.12 -0.63
N GLY A 459 22.40 -15.56 0.63
CA GLY A 459 22.70 -14.69 1.78
C GLY A 459 21.63 -13.64 2.04
N GLY A 460 20.38 -13.82 1.54
CA GLY A 460 19.27 -12.90 1.69
C GLY A 460 18.31 -12.91 0.49
N LEU A 461 17.35 -11.99 0.51
CA LEU A 461 16.44 -11.76 -0.62
C LEU A 461 16.73 -10.41 -1.25
N TRP A 462 17.09 -10.45 -2.51
CA TRP A 462 17.31 -9.25 -3.33
C TRP A 462 16.62 -9.41 -4.69
N PHE A 463 16.45 -8.28 -5.36
CA PHE A 463 15.68 -8.12 -6.57
C PHE A 463 16.45 -7.31 -7.58
N VAL A 464 16.16 -7.50 -8.85
CA VAL A 464 16.76 -6.72 -9.93
C VAL A 464 15.68 -6.07 -10.77
N ASN A 465 15.69 -4.75 -10.79
CA ASN A 465 14.95 -3.97 -11.76
C ASN A 465 15.82 -3.60 -12.96
N GLU A 466 15.18 -3.40 -14.09
CA GLU A 466 15.79 -2.76 -15.26
C GLU A 466 15.08 -1.44 -15.57
N THR A 467 15.86 -0.48 -16.10
CA THR A 467 15.34 0.80 -16.53
C THR A 467 15.80 1.15 -17.95
N PHE A 468 14.95 1.86 -18.64
CA PHE A 468 15.27 2.52 -19.90
C PHE A 468 14.62 3.89 -19.96
N SER A 469 15.11 4.77 -20.80
CA SER A 469 14.51 6.08 -21.00
C SER A 469 14.37 6.45 -22.48
N VAL A 470 13.40 7.32 -22.72
CA VAL A 470 13.18 7.97 -24.00
C VAL A 470 13.20 9.48 -23.75
N SER A 471 14.01 10.20 -24.51
CA SER A 471 14.10 11.66 -24.42
C SER A 471 13.73 12.29 -25.75
N ARG A 472 12.88 13.31 -25.72
CA ARG A 472 12.61 14.14 -26.90
C ARG A 472 13.74 15.13 -27.11
N LYS A 473 14.21 15.28 -28.32
CA LYS A 473 15.25 16.27 -28.63
C LYS A 473 14.73 17.70 -28.38
N PRO A 474 15.61 18.63 -27.97
CA PRO A 474 15.24 20.04 -27.92
C PRO A 474 14.84 20.60 -29.29
N ASP A 475 14.01 21.63 -29.29
CA ASP A 475 13.70 22.35 -30.53
C ASP A 475 14.97 22.95 -31.13
N GLY A 476 15.28 22.64 -32.35
CA GLY A 476 16.45 23.13 -33.09
C GLY A 476 17.58 22.12 -33.31
N ASP A 477 17.50 20.89 -32.75
CA ASP A 477 18.45 19.79 -32.95
C ASP A 477 17.88 18.68 -33.89
N ALA A 478 16.87 18.99 -34.67
CA ALA A 478 16.19 18.03 -35.58
C ALA A 478 16.86 17.92 -36.94
#